data_9dcfde0d434706a47c104f643d155945
#
_entry.id   9dcfde0d434706a47c104f643d155945
#
_cell.length_a   1.000
_cell.length_b   1.000
_cell.length_c   1.000
_cell.angle_alpha   90.00
_cell.angle_beta   90.00
_cell.angle_gamma   90.00
#
_symmetry.space_group_name_H-M   'P 1'
#
loop_
_entity.id
_entity.type
_entity.pdbx_description
1 polymer ?
#
loop_
_entity_poly.entity_id
_entity_poly.type
_entity_poly.pdbx_seq_one_letter_code
_entity_poly.pdbx_strand_id
1 'polypeptide(L)'
;MPGKSVFGNILVEIFGKDKIADVKLQEMEKNAHASSSLINKHLNIINDSDSSAITNNSYIKQITGNDNLQVNPKYKDAYVLPKEEVPKTIIICNTIPYFTKLEQALIERFIIIEFNVKFRGTEEENPHLLDDILSNPEEIEWFIYVCIMIPNLKMVKDIIQI
;
A
#
# COMPACT_ATOMS: atom_id res chain seq x y z
N MET A 1 -12.57 -9.30 11.73
CA MET A 1 -12.13 -8.65 10.48
C MET A 1 -11.13 -9.56 9.76
N PRO A 2 -11.03 -9.57 8.43
CA PRO A 2 -9.92 -10.25 7.78
C PRO A 2 -8.60 -9.59 8.17
N GLY A 3 -7.53 -10.35 8.38
CA GLY A 3 -6.22 -9.86 8.82
C GLY A 3 -5.62 -8.75 7.94
N LYS A 4 -5.98 -8.70 6.65
CA LYS A 4 -5.57 -7.63 5.72
C LYS A 4 -5.95 -6.23 6.21
N SER A 5 -7.19 -6.04 6.65
CA SER A 5 -7.67 -4.74 7.14
C SER A 5 -7.02 -4.36 8.47
N VAL A 6 -6.75 -5.34 9.33
CA VAL A 6 -6.01 -5.13 10.59
C VAL A 6 -4.61 -4.61 10.28
N PHE A 7 -3.92 -5.26 9.35
CA PHE A 7 -2.58 -4.82 8.91
C PHE A 7 -2.59 -3.38 8.39
N GLY A 8 -3.55 -3.04 7.51
CA GLY A 8 -3.70 -1.66 7.01
C GLY A 8 -3.92 -0.64 8.12
N ASN A 9 -4.77 -0.96 9.10
CA ASN A 9 -5.06 -0.08 10.23
C ASN A 9 -3.85 0.11 11.16
N ILE A 10 -3.04 -0.93 11.37
CA ILE A 10 -1.77 -0.82 12.13
C ILE A 10 -0.84 0.19 11.44
N LEU A 11 -0.70 0.10 10.10
CA LEU A 11 0.12 1.07 9.37
C LEU A 11 -0.41 2.50 9.48
N VAL A 12 -1.74 2.67 9.43
CA VAL A 12 -2.36 4.01 9.63
C VAL A 12 -2.04 4.56 11.00
N GLU A 13 -2.03 3.72 12.05
CA GLU A 13 -1.71 4.16 13.40
C GLU A 13 -0.22 4.52 13.56
N ILE A 14 0.67 3.72 12.99
CA ILE A 14 2.13 3.95 13.04
C ILE A 14 2.51 5.24 12.32
N PHE A 15 2.00 5.47 11.11
CA PHE A 15 2.38 6.62 10.28
C PHE A 15 1.56 7.88 10.56
N GLY A 16 0.38 7.74 11.18
CA GLY A 16 -0.60 8.79 11.37
C GLY A 16 -1.48 9.02 10.14
N LYS A 17 -2.76 9.26 10.36
CA LYS A 17 -3.77 9.44 9.29
C LYS A 17 -3.44 10.58 8.32
N ASP A 18 -2.82 11.64 8.81
CA ASP A 18 -2.42 12.80 8.02
C ASP A 18 -1.28 12.46 7.03
N LYS A 19 -0.54 11.38 7.25
CA LYS A 19 0.55 10.89 6.39
C LYS A 19 0.14 9.77 5.45
N ILE A 20 -1.12 9.38 5.47
CA ILE A 20 -1.67 8.34 4.59
C ILE A 20 -2.53 8.99 3.50
N ALA A 21 -2.38 8.53 2.27
CA ALA A 21 -3.31 8.78 1.17
C ALA A 21 -4.15 7.52 0.90
N ASP A 22 -5.30 7.70 0.25
CA ASP A 22 -6.14 6.62 -0.29
C ASP A 22 -6.55 7.02 -1.71
N VAL A 23 -5.58 7.01 -2.63
CA VAL A 23 -5.79 7.40 -4.03
C VAL A 23 -5.72 6.15 -4.90
N LYS A 24 -6.86 5.80 -5.49
CA LYS A 24 -6.97 4.61 -6.34
C LYS A 24 -6.19 4.80 -7.64
N LEU A 25 -5.60 3.71 -8.14
CA LEU A 25 -4.84 3.72 -9.40
C LEU A 25 -5.71 4.18 -10.58
N GLN A 26 -6.96 3.72 -10.63
CA GLN A 26 -7.92 4.10 -11.66
C GLN A 26 -8.30 5.60 -11.58
N GLU A 27 -8.27 6.18 -10.39
CA GLU A 27 -8.52 7.60 -10.21
C GLU A 27 -7.37 8.44 -10.75
N MET A 28 -6.13 8.00 -10.55
CA MET A 28 -4.95 8.67 -11.11
C MET A 28 -4.96 8.66 -12.65
N GLU A 29 -5.55 7.63 -13.28
CA GLU A 29 -5.72 7.58 -14.74
C GLU A 29 -6.73 8.60 -15.26
N LYS A 30 -7.81 8.81 -14.51
CA LYS A 30 -8.97 9.60 -14.96
C LYS A 30 -8.89 11.05 -14.57
N ASN A 31 -8.18 11.38 -13.51
CA ASN A 31 -8.12 12.69 -12.92
C ASN A 31 -6.68 13.16 -12.75
N ALA A 32 -6.25 14.10 -13.58
CA ALA A 32 -4.91 14.67 -13.53
C ALA A 32 -4.55 15.31 -12.16
N HIS A 33 -5.55 15.65 -11.35
CA HIS A 33 -5.34 16.26 -10.03
C HIS A 33 -5.26 15.22 -8.89
N ALA A 34 -5.60 13.96 -9.15
CA ALA A 34 -5.62 12.92 -8.12
C ALA A 34 -4.24 12.73 -7.47
N SER A 35 -3.18 12.80 -8.28
CA SER A 35 -1.79 12.68 -7.80
C SER A 35 -1.40 13.73 -6.76
N SER A 36 -2.09 14.87 -6.70
CA SER A 36 -1.82 15.91 -5.69
C SER A 36 -2.12 15.48 -4.26
N SER A 37 -3.00 14.49 -4.08
CA SER A 37 -3.29 13.91 -2.77
C SER A 37 -2.14 13.06 -2.20
N LEU A 38 -1.12 12.77 -3.00
CA LEU A 38 0.08 12.06 -2.57
C LEU A 38 1.13 12.98 -1.93
N ILE A 39 0.97 14.30 -2.05
CA ILE A 39 1.91 15.29 -1.54
C ILE A 39 1.97 15.22 -0.02
N ASN A 40 3.18 15.19 0.55
CA ASN A 40 3.46 15.10 1.99
C ASN A 40 2.87 13.84 2.64
N LYS A 41 2.70 12.76 1.87
CA LYS A 41 2.28 11.45 2.36
C LYS A 41 3.44 10.48 2.38
N HIS A 42 3.42 9.55 3.34
CA HIS A 42 4.40 8.48 3.43
C HIS A 42 3.92 7.20 2.76
N LEU A 43 2.62 6.91 2.89
CA LEU A 43 1.99 5.75 2.28
C LEU A 43 0.73 6.16 1.50
N ASN A 44 0.45 5.40 0.44
CA ASN A 44 -0.84 5.39 -0.23
C ASN A 44 -1.46 4.01 -0.01
N ILE A 45 -2.44 3.92 0.90
CA ILE A 45 -3.11 2.66 1.24
C ILE A 45 -4.46 2.63 0.54
N ILE A 46 -4.55 1.83 -0.51
CA ILE A 46 -5.77 1.66 -1.30
C ILE A 46 -6.55 0.48 -0.70
N ASN A 47 -7.69 0.78 -0.10
CA ASN A 47 -8.64 -0.22 0.38
C ASN A 47 -9.70 -0.46 -0.70
N ASP A 48 -9.99 -1.73 -1.00
CA ASP A 48 -10.96 -2.16 -2.01
C ASP A 48 -10.71 -1.49 -3.39
N SER A 49 -9.79 -2.07 -4.15
CA SER A 49 -9.65 -1.68 -5.55
C SER A 49 -10.95 -1.99 -6.29
N ASP A 50 -11.46 -0.99 -7.01
CA ASP A 50 -12.61 -1.19 -7.90
C ASP A 50 -12.31 -2.34 -8.88
N SER A 51 -13.34 -3.09 -9.25
CA SER A 51 -13.24 -4.15 -10.28
C SER A 51 -12.98 -3.59 -11.68
N SER A 52 -12.96 -2.26 -11.83
CA SER A 52 -12.64 -1.62 -13.12
C SER A 52 -11.18 -1.90 -13.51
N ALA A 53 -11.00 -2.22 -14.79
CA ALA A 53 -9.68 -2.50 -15.34
C ALA A 53 -8.75 -1.27 -15.24
N ILE A 54 -7.49 -1.52 -14.90
CA ILE A 54 -6.42 -0.54 -15.03
C ILE A 54 -5.94 -0.58 -16.49
N THR A 55 -6.18 0.50 -17.22
CA THR A 55 -5.92 0.58 -18.65
C THR A 55 -4.57 1.19 -18.98
N ASN A 56 -4.06 2.05 -18.09
CA ASN A 56 -2.81 2.75 -18.27
C ASN A 56 -1.84 2.44 -17.12
N ASN A 57 -0.75 1.77 -17.44
CA ASN A 57 0.28 1.36 -16.48
C ASN A 57 1.29 2.49 -16.18
N SER A 58 1.14 3.68 -16.77
CA SER A 58 2.14 4.75 -16.63
C SER A 58 2.33 5.20 -15.20
N TYR A 59 1.24 5.39 -14.45
CA TYR A 59 1.32 5.77 -13.04
C TYR A 59 1.99 4.69 -12.18
N ILE A 60 1.64 3.43 -12.42
CA ILE A 60 2.27 2.32 -11.69
C ILE A 60 3.77 2.28 -11.97
N LYS A 61 4.15 2.47 -13.24
CA LYS A 61 5.56 2.52 -13.63
C LYS A 61 6.29 3.68 -12.95
N GLN A 62 5.65 4.84 -12.81
CA GLN A 62 6.23 6.00 -12.10
C GLN A 62 6.36 5.74 -10.59
N ILE A 63 5.27 5.35 -9.90
CA ILE A 63 5.30 5.16 -8.45
C ILE A 63 6.15 3.97 -7.99
N THR A 64 6.41 3.00 -8.88
CA THR A 64 7.24 1.81 -8.60
C THR A 64 8.63 1.87 -9.23
N GLY A 65 8.84 2.76 -10.20
CA GLY A 65 10.08 2.86 -11.00
C GLY A 65 11.21 3.62 -10.31
N ASN A 66 11.00 4.12 -9.10
CA ASN A 66 11.93 5.03 -8.44
C ASN A 66 12.17 6.32 -9.26
N ASP A 67 11.13 6.76 -9.97
CA ASP A 67 11.11 7.98 -10.78
C ASP A 67 10.41 9.12 -10.05
N ASN A 68 10.69 10.35 -10.45
CA ASN A 68 9.97 11.52 -9.99
C ASN A 68 8.52 11.47 -10.50
N LEU A 69 7.57 11.93 -9.70
CA LEU A 69 6.16 11.95 -10.03
C LEU A 69 5.69 13.38 -10.34
N GLN A 70 5.15 13.59 -11.54
CA GLN A 70 4.49 14.86 -11.85
C GLN A 70 3.14 14.93 -11.14
N VAL A 71 2.94 16.00 -10.38
CA VAL A 71 1.70 16.28 -9.64
C VAL A 71 1.09 17.60 -10.10
N ASN A 72 -0.24 17.63 -10.20
CA ASN A 72 -0.99 18.76 -10.72
C ASN A 72 -2.03 19.23 -9.68
N PRO A 73 -1.65 20.00 -8.65
CA PRO A 73 -2.60 20.51 -7.68
C PRO A 73 -3.58 21.48 -8.34
N LYS A 74 -4.85 21.48 -7.88
CA LYS A 74 -5.83 22.48 -8.35
C LYS A 74 -5.37 23.87 -7.96
N TYR A 75 -5.50 24.81 -8.89
CA TYR A 75 -5.19 26.25 -8.70
C TYR A 75 -3.74 26.54 -8.35
N LYS A 76 -2.82 25.64 -8.66
CA LYS A 76 -1.37 25.81 -8.49
C LYS A 76 -0.66 25.28 -9.72
N ASP A 77 0.55 25.76 -9.93
CA ASP A 77 1.41 25.22 -10.98
C ASP A 77 1.72 23.74 -10.73
N ALA A 78 1.79 22.98 -11.83
CA ALA A 78 2.25 21.61 -11.78
C ALA A 78 3.71 21.59 -11.32
N TYR A 79 4.07 20.66 -10.48
CA TYR A 79 5.45 20.45 -10.08
C TYR A 79 5.83 18.97 -10.03
N VAL A 80 7.09 18.72 -9.91
CA VAL A 80 7.66 17.37 -9.87
C VAL A 80 7.93 17.00 -8.42
N LEU A 81 7.23 15.98 -7.92
CA LEU A 81 7.48 15.38 -6.61
C LEU A 81 8.73 14.50 -6.74
N PRO A 82 9.80 14.77 -5.98
CA PRO A 82 10.99 13.95 -6.00
C PRO A 82 10.68 12.50 -5.64
N LYS A 83 11.40 11.56 -6.22
CA LYS A 83 11.18 10.11 -6.01
C LYS A 83 11.25 9.68 -4.53
N GLU A 84 12.05 10.38 -3.73
CA GLU A 84 12.19 10.14 -2.29
C GLU A 84 10.94 10.53 -1.51
N GLU A 85 10.13 11.44 -2.07
CA GLU A 85 8.88 11.93 -1.50
C GLU A 85 7.64 11.21 -2.05
N VAL A 86 7.81 10.38 -3.08
CA VAL A 86 6.70 9.57 -3.63
C VAL A 86 6.31 8.49 -2.62
N PRO A 87 5.06 8.50 -2.11
CA PRO A 87 4.63 7.54 -1.09
C PRO A 87 4.64 6.11 -1.63
N LYS A 88 5.01 5.15 -0.79
CA LYS A 88 4.90 3.73 -1.13
C LYS A 88 3.43 3.34 -1.18
N THR A 89 3.05 2.59 -2.21
CA THR A 89 1.65 2.19 -2.41
C THR A 89 1.41 0.76 -1.93
N ILE A 90 0.38 0.59 -1.13
CA ILE A 90 -0.11 -0.70 -0.63
C ILE A 90 -1.55 -0.86 -1.09
N ILE A 91 -1.85 -1.98 -1.74
CA ILE A 91 -3.21 -2.30 -2.20
C ILE A 91 -3.76 -3.44 -1.35
N ILE A 92 -4.81 -3.17 -0.60
CA ILE A 92 -5.51 -4.17 0.21
C ILE A 92 -6.78 -4.56 -0.56
N CYS A 93 -6.78 -5.75 -1.14
CA CYS A 93 -7.87 -6.22 -1.98
C CYS A 93 -8.21 -7.70 -1.73
N ASN A 94 -9.40 -8.11 -2.12
CA ASN A 94 -9.81 -9.51 -2.11
C ASN A 94 -9.46 -10.20 -3.43
N THR A 95 -9.38 -9.43 -4.50
CA THR A 95 -9.03 -9.90 -5.83
C THR A 95 -7.98 -8.96 -6.41
N ILE A 96 -6.96 -9.51 -7.02
CA ILE A 96 -5.92 -8.72 -7.70
C ILE A 96 -6.60 -7.85 -8.77
N PRO A 97 -6.30 -6.54 -8.83
CA PRO A 97 -6.85 -5.66 -9.86
C PRO A 97 -6.57 -6.20 -11.26
N TYR A 98 -7.56 -6.07 -12.13
CA TYR A 98 -7.39 -6.48 -13.53
C TYR A 98 -6.61 -5.42 -14.31
N PHE A 99 -5.55 -5.85 -14.98
CA PHE A 99 -4.74 -5.01 -15.88
C PHE A 99 -5.01 -5.40 -17.32
N THR A 100 -5.34 -4.44 -18.18
CA THR A 100 -5.57 -4.71 -19.60
C THR A 100 -4.29 -5.11 -20.34
N LYS A 101 -3.13 -4.64 -19.85
CA LYS A 101 -1.81 -4.99 -20.36
C LYS A 101 -0.91 -5.35 -19.19
N LEU A 102 -0.74 -6.63 -18.95
CA LEU A 102 0.13 -7.14 -17.89
C LEU A 102 1.48 -7.54 -18.50
N GLU A 103 2.44 -6.63 -18.46
CA GLU A 103 3.80 -6.86 -18.91
C GLU A 103 4.61 -7.55 -17.80
N GLN A 104 5.55 -8.44 -18.13
CA GLN A 104 6.41 -9.10 -17.16
C GLN A 104 7.14 -8.09 -16.24
N ALA A 105 7.68 -7.03 -16.81
CA ALA A 105 8.32 -5.95 -16.06
C ALA A 105 7.40 -5.22 -15.09
N LEU A 106 6.07 -5.31 -15.27
CA LEU A 106 5.10 -4.77 -14.32
C LEU A 106 4.87 -5.76 -13.17
N ILE A 107 4.77 -7.05 -13.46
CA ILE A 107 4.60 -8.11 -12.45
C ILE A 107 5.75 -8.07 -11.45
N GLU A 108 6.98 -7.94 -11.92
CA GLU A 108 8.20 -7.90 -11.10
C GLU A 108 8.27 -6.70 -10.14
N ARG A 109 7.38 -5.72 -10.31
CA ARG A 109 7.28 -4.55 -9.42
C ARG A 109 6.32 -4.74 -8.26
N PHE A 110 5.54 -5.83 -8.25
CA PHE A 110 4.60 -6.14 -7.19
C PHE A 110 5.19 -7.15 -6.21
N ILE A 111 4.95 -6.91 -4.93
CA ILE A 111 5.11 -7.89 -3.88
C ILE A 111 3.70 -8.30 -3.47
N ILE A 112 3.35 -9.56 -3.70
CA ILE A 112 2.03 -10.10 -3.36
C ILE A 112 2.15 -10.84 -2.03
N ILE A 113 1.34 -10.44 -1.05
CA ILE A 113 1.26 -11.09 0.26
C ILE A 113 -0.14 -11.68 0.39
N GLU A 114 -0.22 -13.00 0.47
CA GLU A 114 -1.48 -13.72 0.60
C GLU A 114 -1.84 -13.95 2.08
N PHE A 115 -3.08 -13.65 2.43
CA PHE A 115 -3.66 -13.94 3.73
C PHE A 115 -4.60 -15.14 3.60
N ASN A 116 -4.04 -16.35 3.64
CA ASN A 116 -4.75 -17.59 3.33
C ASN A 116 -5.57 -18.14 4.49
N VAL A 117 -5.33 -17.69 5.74
CA VAL A 117 -6.03 -18.17 6.91
C VAL A 117 -7.28 -17.34 7.16
N LYS A 118 -8.42 -18.04 7.30
CA LYS A 118 -9.70 -17.43 7.63
C LYS A 118 -10.07 -17.78 9.06
N PHE A 119 -9.92 -16.83 9.96
CA PHE A 119 -10.30 -16.99 11.38
C PHE A 119 -11.77 -16.70 11.65
N ARG A 120 -12.45 -15.95 10.78
CA ARG A 120 -13.83 -15.55 10.98
C ARG A 120 -14.76 -16.78 11.03
N GLY A 121 -15.47 -16.91 12.14
CA GLY A 121 -16.39 -18.04 12.41
C GLY A 121 -15.69 -19.28 12.95
N THR A 122 -14.44 -19.17 13.39
CA THR A 122 -13.70 -20.23 14.11
C THR A 122 -13.53 -19.87 15.59
N GLU A 123 -13.13 -20.84 16.41
CA GLU A 123 -12.81 -20.61 17.83
C GLU A 123 -11.60 -19.67 18.03
N GLU A 124 -10.79 -19.50 17.01
CA GLU A 124 -9.62 -18.62 17.02
C GLU A 124 -9.96 -17.18 16.58
N GLU A 125 -11.23 -16.87 16.30
CA GLU A 125 -11.63 -15.53 15.92
C GLU A 125 -11.47 -14.56 17.09
N ASN A 126 -10.60 -13.57 16.93
CA ASN A 126 -10.49 -12.43 17.85
C ASN A 126 -11.11 -11.17 17.21
N PRO A 127 -12.34 -10.78 17.56
CA PRO A 127 -12.98 -9.58 17.03
C PRO A 127 -12.31 -8.28 17.49
N HIS A 128 -11.52 -8.32 18.57
CA HIS A 128 -10.81 -7.18 19.17
C HIS A 128 -9.32 -7.14 18.82
N LEU A 129 -8.87 -8.00 17.90
CA LEU A 129 -7.44 -8.15 17.57
C LEU A 129 -6.73 -6.80 17.32
N LEU A 130 -7.38 -5.87 16.61
CA LEU A 130 -6.79 -4.56 16.33
C LEU A 130 -6.63 -3.75 17.64
N ASP A 131 -7.67 -3.71 18.46
CA ASP A 131 -7.67 -2.95 19.72
C ASP A 131 -6.64 -3.55 20.69
N ASP A 132 -6.52 -4.87 20.73
CA ASP A 132 -5.54 -5.58 21.55
C ASP A 132 -4.11 -5.22 21.15
N ILE A 133 -3.82 -5.22 19.84
CA ILE A 133 -2.49 -4.84 19.32
C ILE A 133 -2.19 -3.36 19.61
N LEU A 134 -3.14 -2.47 19.32
CA LEU A 134 -2.94 -1.03 19.49
C LEU A 134 -2.87 -0.59 20.94
N SER A 135 -3.48 -1.34 21.87
CA SER A 135 -3.39 -1.07 23.31
C SER A 135 -2.08 -1.52 23.94
N ASN A 136 -1.25 -2.28 23.21
CA ASN A 136 0.05 -2.76 23.65
C ASN A 136 1.19 -2.05 22.90
N PRO A 137 1.79 -0.97 23.45
CA PRO A 137 2.88 -0.25 22.78
C PRO A 137 4.10 -1.12 22.45
N GLU A 138 4.39 -2.13 23.27
CA GLU A 138 5.54 -3.03 23.04
C GLU A 138 5.37 -3.85 21.78
N GLU A 139 4.13 -4.26 21.44
CA GLU A 139 3.83 -4.97 20.19
C GLU A 139 4.10 -4.09 18.97
N ILE A 140 3.72 -2.82 19.03
CA ILE A 140 3.96 -1.86 17.95
C ILE A 140 5.45 -1.55 17.81
N GLU A 141 6.15 -1.34 18.93
CA GLU A 141 7.61 -1.12 18.91
C GLU A 141 8.35 -2.35 18.36
N TRP A 142 7.94 -3.55 18.76
CA TRP A 142 8.51 -4.80 18.23
C TRP A 142 8.24 -4.94 16.74
N PHE A 143 7.03 -4.66 16.28
CA PHE A 143 6.69 -4.69 14.85
C PHE A 143 7.58 -3.73 14.04
N ILE A 144 7.73 -2.48 14.51
CA ILE A 144 8.59 -1.48 13.87
C ILE A 144 10.05 -1.96 13.86
N TYR A 145 10.54 -2.46 15.00
CA TYR A 145 11.90 -2.99 15.11
C TYR A 145 12.15 -4.11 14.10
N VAL A 146 11.24 -5.08 14.01
CA VAL A 146 11.33 -6.17 13.04
C VAL A 146 11.34 -5.65 11.60
N CYS A 147 10.47 -4.70 11.26
CA CYS A 147 10.43 -4.10 9.92
C CYS A 147 11.73 -3.38 9.55
N ILE A 148 12.43 -2.77 10.52
CA ILE A 148 13.71 -2.10 10.29
C ILE A 148 14.86 -3.12 10.17
N MET A 149 14.82 -4.19 10.96
CA MET A 149 15.92 -5.17 11.06
C MET A 149 15.88 -6.23 9.96
N ILE A 150 14.68 -6.64 9.51
CA ILE A 150 14.52 -7.67 8.46
C ILE A 150 15.24 -7.33 7.14
N PRO A 151 15.24 -6.10 6.62
CA PRO A 151 15.97 -5.79 5.39
C PRO A 151 17.48 -6.11 5.47
N ASN A 152 18.03 -6.19 6.68
CA ASN A 152 19.42 -6.56 6.92
C ASN A 152 19.61 -8.08 7.08
N LEU A 153 18.53 -8.84 7.20
CA LEU A 153 18.57 -10.30 7.28
C LEU A 153 18.34 -10.88 5.88
N LYS A 154 19.32 -11.60 5.34
CA LYS A 154 19.26 -12.29 4.03
C LYS A 154 18.07 -13.27 3.88
N MET A 155 17.31 -13.50 4.95
CA MET A 155 16.18 -14.43 5.00
C MET A 155 14.92 -13.99 4.22
N VAL A 156 14.80 -12.72 3.83
CA VAL A 156 13.59 -12.24 3.15
C VAL A 156 13.44 -12.80 1.73
N LYS A 157 14.53 -13.19 1.10
CA LYS A 157 14.49 -13.77 -0.26
C LYS A 157 13.85 -15.17 -0.31
N ASP A 158 13.87 -15.91 0.79
CA ASP A 158 13.38 -17.29 0.83
C ASP A 158 11.88 -17.38 1.20
N ILE A 159 11.29 -16.28 1.71
CA ILE A 159 9.87 -16.23 2.09
C ILE A 159 8.98 -15.79 0.90
N ILE A 160 9.57 -15.21 -0.14
CA ILE A 160 8.85 -14.66 -1.30
C ILE A 160 9.08 -15.51 -2.56
N GLN A 161 9.46 -16.77 -2.42
CA GLN A 161 9.38 -17.71 -3.54
C GLN A 161 7.96 -18.27 -3.63
N ILE A 162 7.15 -17.68 -4.50
CA ILE A 162 5.97 -18.27 -5.11
C ILE A 162 6.31 -18.59 -6.57
#